data_4c85c8740100f60d9db3af617f50b517
#
_entry.id   4c85c8740100f60d9db3af617f50b517
#
_cell.length_a   1.000
_cell.length_b   1.000
_cell.length_c   1.000
_cell.angle_alpha   90.00
_cell.angle_beta   90.00
_cell.angle_gamma   90.00
#
_symmetry.space_group_name_H-M   'P 1'
#
loop_
_entity.id
_entity.type
_entity.pdbx_description
1 polymer ?
#
loop_
_entity_poly.entity_id
_entity_poly.type
_entity_poly.pdbx_seq_one_letter_code
_entity_poly.pdbx_strand_id
1 'polypeptide(L)'
;MRYSLDQLEMFARVVKTGSFSAAARSLGKTQSTISIAIANLEVDWGLPLFDRTSKLPVLTPAGRKLLNEVELVLERCLDLESHANDLGELVEPRITLAIEVPYPALMPAIADFATQFPNVDLDIRHPLLGNVAELLVKDEVDLGVAFAQPAYPRDLGFSQMGKLILAHVARHDHPLAKQKSVSFAELRSQRRLVFSAHNNTLPSTEYLDSARSWQAESYLALLEMARAGLGWTTLPRQLMLRELESGEFVELQLAAYPHTDWLVGVDLIWPKARVLGKAAMWLKRRLQAHKVSERDRNGNATTL
;
A
#
# COMPACT_ATOMS: atom_id res chain seq x y z
N MET A 1 -3.94 29.78 20.42
CA MET A 1 -2.82 28.84 20.33
C MET A 1 -1.53 29.61 20.54
N ARG A 2 -0.51 29.04 21.19
CA ARG A 2 0.77 29.72 21.45
C ARG A 2 1.81 29.47 20.32
N TYR A 3 1.54 28.52 19.43
CA TYR A 3 2.39 28.15 18.32
C TYR A 3 1.66 28.23 16.98
N SER A 4 2.39 28.33 15.88
CA SER A 4 1.86 28.42 14.51
C SER A 4 2.07 27.11 13.73
N LEU A 5 1.28 26.91 12.66
CA LEU A 5 1.46 25.80 11.72
C LEU A 5 2.85 25.83 11.05
N ASP A 6 3.36 27.03 10.74
CA ASP A 6 4.71 27.21 10.16
C ASP A 6 5.81 26.67 11.08
N GLN A 7 5.67 26.86 12.41
CA GLN A 7 6.60 26.27 13.38
C GLN A 7 6.51 24.74 13.43
N LEU A 8 5.29 24.18 13.34
CA LEU A 8 5.10 22.73 13.28
C LEU A 8 5.73 22.13 12.02
N GLU A 9 5.52 22.79 10.87
CA GLU A 9 6.14 22.38 9.61
C GLU A 9 7.67 22.42 9.69
N MET A 10 8.26 23.49 10.24
CA MET A 10 9.70 23.60 10.43
C MET A 10 10.23 22.45 11.29
N PHE A 11 9.55 22.10 12.38
CA PHE A 11 9.93 20.99 13.24
C PHE A 11 9.92 19.66 12.48
N ALA A 12 8.83 19.32 11.82
CA ALA A 12 8.71 18.10 11.02
C ALA A 12 9.78 18.06 9.90
N ARG A 13 10.06 19.21 9.26
CA ARG A 13 11.05 19.32 8.18
C ARG A 13 12.49 19.08 8.67
N VAL A 14 12.85 19.57 9.85
CA VAL A 14 14.20 19.30 10.44
C VAL A 14 14.35 17.82 10.71
N VAL A 15 13.33 17.14 11.22
CA VAL A 15 13.37 15.70 11.45
C VAL A 15 13.50 14.93 10.13
N LYS A 16 12.69 15.28 9.13
CA LYS A 16 12.70 14.64 7.81
C LYS A 16 14.06 14.77 7.11
N THR A 17 14.67 15.95 7.16
CA THR A 17 15.94 16.22 6.46
C THR A 17 17.18 15.86 7.27
N GLY A 18 17.02 15.59 8.58
CA GLY A 18 18.13 15.32 9.50
C GLY A 18 19.08 16.52 9.74
N SER A 19 18.69 17.75 9.31
CA SER A 19 19.56 18.92 9.41
C SER A 19 18.77 20.23 9.39
N PHE A 20 19.05 21.15 10.31
CA PHE A 20 18.49 22.49 10.32
C PHE A 20 18.80 23.27 9.03
N SER A 21 20.02 23.14 8.49
CA SER A 21 20.42 23.82 7.25
C SER A 21 19.71 23.23 6.02
N ALA A 22 19.49 21.91 5.98
CA ALA A 22 18.76 21.26 4.89
C ALA A 22 17.27 21.60 4.95
N ALA A 23 16.66 21.63 6.14
CA ALA A 23 15.30 22.08 6.34
C ALA A 23 15.10 23.53 5.88
N ALA A 24 16.03 24.42 6.26
CA ALA A 24 16.01 25.82 5.86
C ALA A 24 16.00 25.98 4.32
N ARG A 25 16.91 25.29 3.63
CA ARG A 25 16.93 25.30 2.15
C ARG A 25 15.62 24.78 1.53
N SER A 26 15.09 23.70 2.07
CA SER A 26 13.84 23.10 1.54
C SER A 26 12.60 23.97 1.73
N LEU A 27 12.61 24.84 2.76
CA LEU A 27 11.51 25.76 3.07
C LEU A 27 11.75 27.21 2.58
N GLY A 28 12.86 27.47 1.88
CA GLY A 28 13.21 28.82 1.45
C GLY A 28 13.47 29.81 2.61
N LYS A 29 13.90 29.29 3.77
CA LYS A 29 14.13 30.06 4.99
C LYS A 29 15.61 30.06 5.39
N THR A 30 15.99 30.87 6.39
CA THR A 30 17.33 30.82 6.95
C THR A 30 17.42 29.78 8.08
N GLN A 31 18.61 29.24 8.33
CA GLN A 31 18.82 28.29 9.43
C GLN A 31 18.48 28.92 10.79
N SER A 32 18.77 30.23 10.98
CA SER A 32 18.42 30.96 12.20
C SER A 32 16.90 31.03 12.41
N THR A 33 16.12 31.25 11.36
CA THR A 33 14.66 31.25 11.42
C THR A 33 14.15 29.90 11.92
N ILE A 34 14.66 28.79 11.35
CA ILE A 34 14.26 27.42 11.77
C ILE A 34 14.65 27.18 13.24
N SER A 35 15.89 27.55 13.62
CA SER A 35 16.35 27.35 15.00
C SER A 35 15.53 28.13 16.03
N ILE A 36 15.17 29.38 15.74
CA ILE A 36 14.34 30.21 16.60
C ILE A 36 12.92 29.64 16.70
N ALA A 37 12.35 29.22 15.59
CA ALA A 37 11.01 28.64 15.55
C ALA A 37 10.90 27.38 16.44
N ILE A 38 11.90 26.52 16.36
CA ILE A 38 11.95 25.30 17.19
C ILE A 38 12.21 25.63 18.64
N ALA A 39 13.11 26.57 18.94
CA ALA A 39 13.34 27.02 20.32
C ALA A 39 12.05 27.60 20.95
N ASN A 40 11.27 28.36 20.19
CA ASN A 40 9.98 28.88 20.64
C ASN A 40 8.98 27.74 20.90
N LEU A 41 8.91 26.71 20.06
CA LEU A 41 8.07 25.52 20.31
C LEU A 41 8.49 24.80 21.60
N GLU A 42 9.80 24.63 21.83
CA GLU A 42 10.32 24.02 23.06
C GLU A 42 9.93 24.84 24.31
N VAL A 43 9.97 26.15 24.20
CA VAL A 43 9.53 27.06 25.29
C VAL A 43 8.01 26.96 25.51
N ASP A 44 7.23 27.01 24.44
CA ASP A 44 5.75 26.99 24.51
C ASP A 44 5.21 25.68 25.10
N TRP A 45 5.88 24.56 24.81
CA TRP A 45 5.52 23.25 25.32
C TRP A 45 6.22 22.88 26.63
N GLY A 46 7.27 23.63 27.01
CA GLY A 46 8.07 23.35 28.22
C GLY A 46 8.88 22.05 28.12
N LEU A 47 9.16 21.58 26.90
CA LEU A 47 9.80 20.29 26.63
C LEU A 47 10.88 20.44 25.54
N PRO A 48 12.09 19.89 25.73
CA PRO A 48 13.08 19.85 24.67
C PRO A 48 12.67 18.83 23.60
N LEU A 49 12.68 19.25 22.33
CA LEU A 49 12.36 18.41 21.18
C LEU A 49 13.59 17.71 20.63
N PHE A 50 14.75 18.38 20.68
CA PHE A 50 16.02 17.84 20.21
C PHE A 50 17.04 17.73 21.33
N ASP A 51 17.86 16.69 21.25
CA ASP A 51 19.05 16.56 22.11
C ASP A 51 20.16 17.49 21.59
N ARG A 52 20.57 18.43 22.43
CA ARG A 52 21.60 19.44 22.11
C ARG A 52 23.03 18.93 22.31
N THR A 53 23.21 17.73 22.86
CA THR A 53 24.55 17.13 23.06
C THR A 53 25.11 16.51 21.78
N SER A 54 24.26 16.26 20.81
CA SER A 54 24.61 15.65 19.51
C SER A 54 24.94 16.71 18.45
N LYS A 55 25.90 16.40 17.56
CA LYS A 55 26.21 17.26 16.39
C LYS A 55 25.07 17.28 15.35
N LEU A 56 24.25 16.25 15.30
CA LEU A 56 23.09 16.14 14.42
C LEU A 56 21.81 16.26 15.27
N PRO A 57 20.71 16.78 14.69
CA PRO A 57 19.44 16.90 15.39
C PRO A 57 18.84 15.50 15.70
N VAL A 58 19.03 15.05 16.93
CA VAL A 58 18.45 13.80 17.44
C VAL A 58 17.24 14.14 18.30
N LEU A 59 16.09 13.51 18.01
CA LEU A 59 14.87 13.74 18.79
C LEU A 59 14.99 13.17 20.20
N THR A 60 14.51 13.93 21.17
CA THR A 60 14.23 13.44 22.52
C THR A 60 13.05 12.43 22.51
N PRO A 61 12.83 11.66 23.59
CA PRO A 61 11.62 10.84 23.73
C PRO A 61 10.31 11.67 23.61
N ALA A 62 10.31 12.90 24.17
CA ALA A 62 9.19 13.82 24.03
C ALA A 62 9.03 14.30 22.59
N GLY A 63 10.13 14.69 21.92
CA GLY A 63 10.13 15.11 20.53
C GLY A 63 9.56 14.02 19.59
N ARG A 64 9.90 12.75 19.82
CA ARG A 64 9.33 11.62 19.03
C ARG A 64 7.83 11.47 19.18
N LYS A 65 7.30 11.61 20.40
CA LYS A 65 5.85 11.52 20.64
C LYS A 65 5.12 12.71 20.02
N LEU A 66 5.64 13.93 20.21
CA LEU A 66 5.03 15.12 19.65
C LEU A 66 5.13 15.19 18.13
N LEU A 67 6.16 14.61 17.52
CA LEU A 67 6.25 14.53 16.06
C LEU A 67 5.03 13.83 15.45
N ASN A 68 4.59 12.71 16.02
CA ASN A 68 3.42 12.00 15.51
C ASN A 68 2.16 12.89 15.56
N GLU A 69 1.95 13.63 16.64
CA GLU A 69 0.82 14.55 16.76
C GLU A 69 0.94 15.73 15.78
N VAL A 70 2.15 16.27 15.60
CA VAL A 70 2.43 17.34 14.64
C VAL A 70 2.16 16.88 13.21
N GLU A 71 2.60 15.68 12.84
CA GLU A 71 2.33 15.11 11.51
C GLU A 71 0.83 14.95 11.25
N LEU A 72 0.04 14.53 12.26
CA LEU A 72 -1.41 14.44 12.15
C LEU A 72 -2.07 15.82 11.95
N VAL A 73 -1.60 16.85 12.67
CA VAL A 73 -2.11 18.23 12.51
C VAL A 73 -1.81 18.75 11.10
N LEU A 74 -0.59 18.56 10.62
CA LEU A 74 -0.20 18.99 9.27
C LEU A 74 -1.00 18.24 8.18
N GLU A 75 -1.24 16.94 8.34
CA GLU A 75 -2.09 16.16 7.43
C GLU A 75 -3.52 16.73 7.40
N ARG A 76 -4.08 17.11 8.56
CA ARG A 76 -5.41 17.74 8.62
C ARG A 76 -5.46 19.11 7.97
N CYS A 77 -4.38 19.88 8.03
CA CYS A 77 -4.30 21.14 7.30
C CYS A 77 -4.33 20.93 5.79
N LEU A 78 -3.62 19.92 5.28
CA LEU A 78 -3.67 19.56 3.87
C LEU A 78 -5.06 19.07 3.43
N ASP A 79 -5.75 18.29 4.27
CA ASP A 79 -7.15 17.92 4.04
C ASP A 79 -8.06 19.17 3.94
N LEU A 80 -7.85 20.18 4.81
CA LEU A 80 -8.61 21.41 4.77
C LEU A 80 -8.35 22.22 3.49
N GLU A 81 -7.09 22.33 3.06
CA GLU A 81 -6.72 22.99 1.79
C GLU A 81 -7.35 22.28 0.59
N SER A 82 -7.35 20.94 0.60
CA SER A 82 -8.02 20.14 -0.43
C SER A 82 -9.54 20.43 -0.45
N HIS A 83 -10.19 20.50 0.72
CA HIS A 83 -11.62 20.85 0.81
C HIS A 83 -11.89 22.28 0.33
N ALA A 84 -11.00 23.23 0.62
CA ALA A 84 -11.12 24.61 0.14
C ALA A 84 -10.99 24.69 -1.40
N ASN A 85 -10.07 23.90 -1.98
CA ASN A 85 -9.93 23.76 -3.44
C ASN A 85 -11.16 23.10 -4.06
N ASP A 86 -11.80 22.13 -3.36
CA ASP A 86 -13.07 21.52 -3.78
C ASP A 86 -14.20 22.55 -3.96
N LEU A 87 -14.22 23.61 -3.12
CA LEU A 87 -15.19 24.71 -3.23
C LEU A 87 -14.86 25.67 -4.37
N GLY A 88 -13.59 25.70 -4.83
CA GLY A 88 -13.10 26.54 -5.91
C GLY A 88 -13.20 25.95 -7.32
N GLU A 89 -13.84 24.79 -7.52
CA GLU A 89 -14.01 24.09 -8.82
C GLU A 89 -12.69 23.69 -9.53
N LEU A 90 -11.57 23.65 -8.82
CA LEU A 90 -10.30 23.17 -9.39
C LEU A 90 -10.28 21.65 -9.41
N VAL A 91 -10.69 21.07 -10.55
CA VAL A 91 -10.59 19.63 -10.81
C VAL A 91 -9.33 19.36 -11.60
N GLU A 92 -8.48 18.46 -11.13
CA GLU A 92 -7.31 18.03 -11.87
C GLU A 92 -7.70 17.28 -13.14
N PRO A 93 -6.98 17.51 -14.28
CA PRO A 93 -7.32 16.89 -15.56
C PRO A 93 -6.97 15.41 -15.63
N ARG A 94 -6.07 14.96 -14.76
CA ARG A 94 -5.58 13.58 -14.71
C ARG A 94 -5.26 13.15 -13.30
N ILE A 95 -5.54 11.87 -12.99
CA ILE A 95 -5.11 11.16 -11.77
C ILE A 95 -4.35 9.91 -12.18
N THR A 96 -3.28 9.62 -11.46
CA THR A 96 -2.51 8.38 -11.63
C THR A 96 -2.71 7.48 -10.41
N LEU A 97 -3.22 6.27 -10.62
CA LEU A 97 -3.51 5.27 -9.59
C LEU A 97 -2.63 4.03 -9.81
N ALA A 98 -1.74 3.72 -8.86
CA ALA A 98 -1.01 2.46 -8.88
C ALA A 98 -1.84 1.33 -8.26
N ILE A 99 -1.94 0.18 -8.94
CA ILE A 99 -2.69 -0.99 -8.46
C ILE A 99 -1.83 -2.23 -8.54
N GLU A 100 -1.55 -2.86 -7.39
CA GLU A 100 -0.82 -4.13 -7.28
C GLU A 100 -1.78 -5.32 -7.11
N VAL A 101 -2.99 -5.07 -6.63
CA VAL A 101 -4.00 -6.10 -6.37
C VAL A 101 -4.86 -6.39 -7.61
N PRO A 102 -5.64 -7.49 -7.63
CA PRO A 102 -6.55 -7.78 -8.75
C PRO A 102 -7.53 -6.66 -9.02
N TYR A 103 -7.57 -6.20 -10.28
CA TYR A 103 -8.48 -5.13 -10.71
C TYR A 103 -9.98 -5.38 -10.41
N PRO A 104 -10.53 -6.61 -10.55
CA PRO A 104 -11.93 -6.85 -10.24
C PRO A 104 -12.35 -6.40 -8.84
N ALA A 105 -11.43 -6.44 -7.88
CA ALA A 105 -11.69 -5.98 -6.52
C ALA A 105 -11.99 -4.47 -6.42
N LEU A 106 -11.54 -3.66 -7.39
CA LEU A 106 -11.63 -2.20 -7.36
C LEU A 106 -12.58 -1.62 -8.42
N MET A 107 -13.03 -2.43 -9.40
CA MET A 107 -13.84 -1.96 -10.51
C MET A 107 -15.10 -1.19 -10.10
N PRO A 108 -15.85 -1.56 -9.05
CA PRO A 108 -16.99 -0.76 -8.62
C PRO A 108 -16.61 0.68 -8.23
N ALA A 109 -15.51 0.88 -7.51
CA ALA A 109 -15.06 2.22 -7.12
C ALA A 109 -14.56 3.04 -8.32
N ILE A 110 -13.91 2.39 -9.28
CA ILE A 110 -13.43 3.01 -10.53
C ILE A 110 -14.62 3.39 -11.44
N ALA A 111 -15.65 2.56 -11.53
CA ALA A 111 -16.88 2.87 -12.28
C ALA A 111 -17.61 4.08 -11.70
N ASP A 112 -17.72 4.15 -10.37
CA ASP A 112 -18.29 5.31 -9.68
C ASP A 112 -17.47 6.58 -9.96
N PHE A 113 -16.13 6.47 -9.98
CA PHE A 113 -15.24 7.58 -10.33
C PHE A 113 -15.49 8.08 -11.75
N ALA A 114 -15.57 7.17 -12.73
CA ALA A 114 -15.83 7.54 -14.12
C ALA A 114 -17.18 8.25 -14.30
N THR A 115 -18.18 7.89 -13.48
CA THR A 115 -19.48 8.56 -13.47
C THR A 115 -19.41 9.95 -12.86
N GLN A 116 -18.68 10.11 -11.77
CA GLN A 116 -18.58 11.37 -11.02
C GLN A 116 -17.66 12.39 -11.73
N PHE A 117 -16.60 11.93 -12.40
CA PHE A 117 -15.59 12.75 -13.06
C PHE A 117 -15.36 12.32 -14.52
N PRO A 118 -16.36 12.48 -15.40
CA PRO A 118 -16.27 11.97 -16.78
C PRO A 118 -15.20 12.64 -17.64
N ASN A 119 -14.69 13.80 -17.21
CA ASN A 119 -13.69 14.58 -17.94
C ASN A 119 -12.29 14.50 -17.31
N VAL A 120 -12.10 13.66 -16.32
CA VAL A 120 -10.78 13.45 -15.70
C VAL A 120 -10.18 12.14 -16.22
N ASP A 121 -8.98 12.25 -16.78
CA ASP A 121 -8.22 11.08 -17.21
C ASP A 121 -7.76 10.27 -15.99
N LEU A 122 -8.01 8.96 -16.01
CA LEU A 122 -7.49 8.04 -15.00
C LEU A 122 -6.41 7.16 -15.63
N ASP A 123 -5.14 7.37 -15.21
CA ASP A 123 -3.99 6.55 -15.60
C ASP A 123 -3.76 5.47 -14.55
N ILE A 124 -4.02 4.20 -14.90
CA ILE A 124 -3.83 3.07 -13.99
C ILE A 124 -2.48 2.42 -14.29
N ARG A 125 -1.61 2.38 -13.29
CA ARG A 125 -0.27 1.79 -13.38
C ARG A 125 -0.15 0.53 -12.54
N HIS A 126 0.52 -0.46 -13.11
CA HIS A 126 0.97 -1.63 -12.37
C HIS A 126 2.46 -1.48 -12.04
N PRO A 127 2.88 -1.58 -10.77
CA PRO A 127 4.30 -1.46 -10.42
C PRO A 127 5.07 -2.68 -10.91
N LEU A 128 5.89 -2.51 -11.96
CA LEU A 128 6.62 -3.60 -12.61
C LEU A 128 7.84 -4.09 -11.80
N LEU A 129 8.60 -3.17 -11.21
CA LEU A 129 9.86 -3.47 -10.52
C LEU A 129 10.00 -2.77 -9.16
N GLY A 130 9.01 -2.09 -8.72
CA GLY A 130 8.96 -1.39 -7.44
C GLY A 130 7.65 -1.66 -6.73
N ASN A 131 7.61 -1.34 -5.47
CA ASN A 131 6.35 -1.36 -4.76
C ASN A 131 5.60 -0.04 -4.95
N VAL A 132 4.30 -0.06 -4.75
CA VAL A 132 3.42 1.12 -4.86
C VAL A 132 3.92 2.28 -3.98
N ALA A 133 4.47 1.99 -2.80
CA ALA A 133 4.98 3.00 -1.89
C ALA A 133 6.16 3.79 -2.48
N GLU A 134 7.03 3.15 -3.26
CA GLU A 134 8.13 3.85 -3.95
C GLU A 134 7.64 4.82 -5.01
N LEU A 135 6.61 4.44 -5.79
CA LEU A 135 6.01 5.31 -6.81
C LEU A 135 5.38 6.55 -6.17
N LEU A 136 4.71 6.38 -5.01
CA LEU A 136 4.14 7.48 -4.24
C LEU A 136 5.22 8.41 -3.66
N VAL A 137 6.30 7.87 -3.13
CA VAL A 137 7.42 8.68 -2.60
C VAL A 137 8.14 9.46 -3.69
N LYS A 138 8.20 8.91 -4.93
CA LYS A 138 8.79 9.58 -6.10
C LYS A 138 7.84 10.53 -6.82
N ASP A 139 6.62 10.75 -6.30
CA ASP A 139 5.57 11.54 -6.94
C ASP A 139 5.18 11.07 -8.37
N GLU A 140 5.38 9.80 -8.65
CA GLU A 140 5.02 9.20 -9.95
C GLU A 140 3.54 8.82 -10.04
N VAL A 141 2.86 8.67 -8.90
CA VAL A 141 1.43 8.36 -8.78
C VAL A 141 0.78 9.15 -7.66
N ASP A 142 -0.52 9.36 -7.76
CA ASP A 142 -1.32 10.14 -6.80
C ASP A 142 -1.84 9.29 -5.65
N LEU A 143 -2.29 8.09 -5.96
CA LEU A 143 -2.85 7.11 -5.03
C LEU A 143 -2.30 5.72 -5.35
N GLY A 144 -2.35 4.83 -4.37
CA GLY A 144 -1.94 3.45 -4.56
C GLY A 144 -2.82 2.46 -3.82
N VAL A 145 -3.03 1.29 -4.42
CA VAL A 145 -3.67 0.15 -3.77
C VAL A 145 -2.75 -1.05 -3.89
N ALA A 146 -2.34 -1.59 -2.76
CA ALA A 146 -1.33 -2.65 -2.69
C ALA A 146 -1.67 -3.69 -1.62
N PHE A 147 -0.97 -4.80 -1.63
CA PHE A 147 -0.97 -5.71 -0.49
C PHE A 147 -0.36 -5.03 0.73
N ALA A 148 -1.00 -5.24 1.88
CA ALA A 148 -0.59 -4.65 3.15
C ALA A 148 0.85 -5.03 3.50
N GLN A 149 1.64 -4.04 3.87
CA GLN A 149 3.04 -4.22 4.28
C GLN A 149 3.18 -4.06 5.80
N PRO A 150 4.21 -4.68 6.41
CA PRO A 150 4.46 -4.55 7.85
C PRO A 150 4.74 -3.11 8.29
N ALA A 151 5.26 -2.26 7.39
CA ALA A 151 5.55 -0.86 7.63
C ALA A 151 5.55 -0.06 6.33
N TYR A 152 5.15 1.20 6.41
CA TYR A 152 5.22 2.17 5.32
C TYR A 152 6.19 3.30 5.66
N PRO A 153 6.79 3.97 4.66
CA PRO A 153 7.48 5.24 4.84
C PRO A 153 6.60 6.25 5.60
N ARG A 154 7.21 7.03 6.50
CA ARG A 154 6.48 8.00 7.34
C ARG A 154 5.70 9.06 6.54
N ASP A 155 6.19 9.36 5.33
CA ASP A 155 5.56 10.33 4.41
C ASP A 155 4.28 9.81 3.75
N LEU A 156 3.96 8.53 3.95
CA LEU A 156 2.76 7.91 3.40
C LEU A 156 1.71 7.66 4.47
N GLY A 157 0.46 8.00 4.14
CA GLY A 157 -0.71 7.56 4.86
C GLY A 157 -1.21 6.25 4.27
N PHE A 158 -1.90 5.45 5.08
CA PHE A 158 -2.57 4.24 4.60
C PHE A 158 -3.87 3.99 5.36
N SER A 159 -4.76 3.25 4.72
CA SER A 159 -5.94 2.66 5.38
C SER A 159 -6.23 1.29 4.79
N GLN A 160 -6.54 0.34 5.65
CA GLN A 160 -6.90 -1.00 5.21
C GLN A 160 -8.27 -0.98 4.52
N MET A 161 -8.34 -1.53 3.30
CA MET A 161 -9.57 -1.68 2.52
C MET A 161 -10.24 -3.03 2.75
N GLY A 162 -9.51 -4.02 3.25
CA GLY A 162 -9.99 -5.38 3.46
C GLY A 162 -8.91 -6.42 3.30
N LYS A 163 -9.31 -7.63 2.93
CA LYS A 163 -8.41 -8.78 2.76
C LYS A 163 -8.76 -9.57 1.51
N LEU A 164 -7.75 -10.16 0.89
CA LEU A 164 -7.87 -11.14 -0.18
C LEU A 164 -7.39 -12.51 0.30
N ILE A 165 -7.95 -13.56 -0.27
CA ILE A 165 -7.47 -14.93 -0.06
C ILE A 165 -6.49 -15.26 -1.19
N LEU A 166 -5.27 -15.65 -0.82
CA LEU A 166 -4.32 -16.23 -1.73
C LEU A 166 -4.46 -17.75 -1.71
N ALA A 167 -4.72 -18.35 -2.85
CA ALA A 167 -4.85 -19.79 -2.97
C ALA A 167 -3.68 -20.40 -3.76
N HIS A 168 -3.19 -21.52 -3.28
CA HIS A 168 -2.23 -22.34 -4.02
C HIS A 168 -3.01 -23.23 -4.96
N VAL A 169 -2.72 -23.17 -6.26
CA VAL A 169 -3.51 -23.86 -7.27
C VAL A 169 -2.63 -24.55 -8.29
N ALA A 170 -3.20 -25.59 -8.86
CA ALA A 170 -2.66 -26.28 -10.03
C ALA A 170 -3.81 -26.77 -10.91
N ARG A 171 -3.52 -27.04 -12.18
CA ARG A 171 -4.49 -27.69 -13.07
C ARG A 171 -4.88 -29.06 -12.51
N HIS A 172 -6.12 -29.48 -12.74
CA HIS A 172 -6.71 -30.70 -12.15
C HIS A 172 -5.91 -31.97 -12.41
N ASP A 173 -5.20 -32.06 -13.52
CA ASP A 173 -4.38 -33.22 -13.89
C ASP A 173 -2.95 -33.18 -13.33
N HIS A 174 -2.55 -32.06 -12.68
CA HIS A 174 -1.24 -31.89 -12.07
C HIS A 174 -1.03 -32.91 -10.92
N PRO A 175 0.20 -33.46 -10.71
CA PRO A 175 0.45 -34.42 -9.63
C PRO A 175 0.03 -33.97 -8.24
N LEU A 176 0.21 -32.67 -7.92
CA LEU A 176 -0.19 -32.10 -6.63
C LEU A 176 -1.72 -32.04 -6.47
N ALA A 177 -2.46 -31.79 -7.54
CA ALA A 177 -3.93 -31.69 -7.52
C ALA A 177 -4.63 -33.02 -7.24
N LYS A 178 -3.93 -34.16 -7.44
CA LYS A 178 -4.45 -35.49 -7.16
C LYS A 178 -4.29 -35.92 -5.70
N GLN A 179 -3.63 -35.13 -4.91
CA GLN A 179 -3.38 -35.40 -3.48
C GLN A 179 -4.44 -34.77 -2.59
N LYS A 180 -4.84 -35.46 -1.54
CA LYS A 180 -5.76 -34.91 -0.54
C LYS A 180 -5.12 -33.81 0.32
N SER A 181 -3.80 -33.89 0.49
CA SER A 181 -3.02 -32.95 1.29
C SER A 181 -1.59 -32.91 0.76
N VAL A 182 -1.01 -31.75 0.64
CA VAL A 182 0.30 -31.50 0.02
C VAL A 182 1.26 -30.96 1.08
N SER A 183 2.40 -31.58 1.23
CA SER A 183 3.49 -31.13 2.09
C SER A 183 4.34 -30.06 1.39
N PHE A 184 5.10 -29.28 2.17
CA PHE A 184 6.08 -28.35 1.58
C PHE A 184 7.17 -29.02 0.74
N ALA A 185 7.56 -30.25 1.10
CA ALA A 185 8.53 -31.02 0.31
C ALA A 185 7.97 -31.35 -1.08
N GLU A 186 6.70 -31.74 -1.16
CA GLU A 186 6.03 -32.03 -2.43
C GLU A 186 5.84 -30.77 -3.27
N LEU A 187 5.42 -29.64 -2.66
CA LEU A 187 5.37 -28.36 -3.37
C LEU A 187 6.71 -27.99 -3.99
N ARG A 188 7.79 -28.07 -3.21
CA ARG A 188 9.15 -27.75 -3.67
C ARG A 188 9.69 -28.70 -4.72
N SER A 189 9.20 -29.92 -4.79
CA SER A 189 9.60 -30.90 -5.84
C SER A 189 9.03 -30.56 -7.21
N GLN A 190 7.97 -29.77 -7.29
CA GLN A 190 7.27 -29.36 -8.51
C GLN A 190 7.64 -27.94 -8.91
N ARG A 191 7.51 -27.62 -10.22
CA ARG A 191 7.76 -26.25 -10.70
C ARG A 191 6.77 -25.28 -10.12
N ARG A 192 7.31 -24.21 -9.52
CA ARG A 192 6.53 -23.07 -9.03
C ARG A 192 6.48 -21.98 -10.10
N LEU A 193 5.30 -21.42 -10.34
CA LEU A 193 5.08 -20.23 -11.16
C LEU A 193 4.90 -19.04 -10.22
N VAL A 194 5.76 -18.03 -10.33
CA VAL A 194 5.87 -16.94 -9.36
C VAL A 194 5.55 -15.60 -10.01
N PHE A 195 4.72 -14.81 -9.35
CA PHE A 195 4.54 -13.42 -9.73
C PHE A 195 5.76 -12.61 -9.31
N SER A 196 6.43 -11.96 -10.25
CA SER A 196 7.73 -11.29 -10.02
C SER A 196 7.66 -10.22 -8.93
N ALA A 197 6.57 -9.45 -8.89
CA ALA A 197 6.38 -8.40 -7.88
C ALA A 197 6.20 -8.95 -6.46
N HIS A 198 5.77 -10.22 -6.30
CA HIS A 198 5.61 -10.87 -5.00
C HIS A 198 6.89 -11.54 -4.49
N ASN A 199 7.92 -11.60 -5.31
CA ASN A 199 9.18 -12.24 -4.95
C ASN A 199 9.87 -11.37 -3.88
N ASN A 200 9.71 -11.71 -2.61
CA ASN A 200 10.21 -11.05 -1.40
C ASN A 200 9.30 -10.01 -0.73
N THR A 201 8.07 -9.75 -1.21
CA THR A 201 7.19 -8.73 -0.60
C THR A 201 6.06 -9.31 0.25
N LEU A 202 5.60 -10.53 -0.04
CA LEU A 202 4.55 -11.17 0.76
C LEU A 202 5.16 -11.91 1.96
N PRO A 203 4.70 -11.65 3.18
CA PRO A 203 5.12 -12.38 4.36
C PRO A 203 4.89 -13.89 4.20
N SER A 204 5.84 -14.69 4.65
CA SER A 204 5.71 -16.15 4.73
C SER A 204 5.74 -16.91 3.40
N THR A 205 6.35 -16.38 2.33
CA THR A 205 6.53 -17.14 1.08
C THR A 205 7.82 -17.94 1.01
N GLU A 206 8.75 -17.73 1.94
CA GLU A 206 10.06 -18.39 1.97
C GLU A 206 9.96 -19.93 1.99
N TYR A 207 8.96 -20.49 2.69
CA TYR A 207 8.74 -21.94 2.73
C TYR A 207 8.23 -22.52 1.41
N LEU A 208 7.77 -21.66 0.49
CA LEU A 208 7.28 -22.06 -0.83
C LEU A 208 8.39 -22.11 -1.89
N ASP A 209 9.62 -21.72 -1.57
CA ASP A 209 10.71 -21.70 -2.51
C ASP A 209 10.96 -23.08 -3.10
N SER A 210 10.98 -23.14 -4.43
CA SER A 210 11.19 -24.33 -5.22
C SER A 210 12.51 -24.25 -5.98
N ALA A 211 13.21 -25.38 -6.13
CA ALA A 211 14.41 -25.46 -6.95
C ALA A 211 14.13 -25.18 -8.44
N ARG A 212 12.87 -25.22 -8.85
CA ARG A 212 12.41 -24.97 -10.23
C ARG A 212 11.32 -23.90 -10.19
N SER A 213 11.67 -22.65 -10.47
CA SER A 213 10.71 -21.55 -10.54
C SER A 213 10.76 -20.87 -11.89
N TRP A 214 9.59 -20.51 -12.42
CA TRP A 214 9.43 -19.59 -13.52
C TRP A 214 8.71 -18.35 -13.03
N GLN A 215 9.11 -17.18 -13.52
CA GLN A 215 8.58 -15.90 -13.09
C GLN A 215 7.79 -15.24 -14.23
N ALA A 216 6.74 -14.52 -13.87
CA ALA A 216 5.99 -13.67 -14.78
C ALA A 216 5.55 -12.38 -14.08
N GLU A 217 5.46 -11.30 -14.85
CA GLU A 217 5.10 -9.95 -14.37
C GLU A 217 3.60 -9.68 -14.43
N SER A 218 2.79 -10.68 -14.71
CA SER A 218 1.35 -10.56 -14.87
C SER A 218 0.62 -11.76 -14.30
N TYR A 219 -0.43 -11.50 -13.54
CA TYR A 219 -1.34 -12.55 -13.07
C TYR A 219 -1.96 -13.34 -14.23
N LEU A 220 -2.27 -12.66 -15.34
CA LEU A 220 -2.79 -13.32 -16.53
C LEU A 220 -1.79 -14.33 -17.10
N ALA A 221 -0.52 -13.95 -17.19
CA ALA A 221 0.53 -14.85 -17.67
C ALA A 221 0.67 -16.08 -16.75
N LEU A 222 0.64 -15.88 -15.43
CA LEU A 222 0.68 -16.99 -14.47
C LEU A 222 -0.53 -17.93 -14.63
N LEU A 223 -1.72 -17.34 -14.80
CA LEU A 223 -2.96 -18.10 -15.01
C LEU A 223 -2.86 -18.97 -16.27
N GLU A 224 -2.41 -18.39 -17.39
CA GLU A 224 -2.22 -19.14 -18.65
C GLU A 224 -1.13 -20.21 -18.54
N MET A 225 -0.03 -19.93 -17.84
CA MET A 225 1.02 -20.93 -17.59
C MET A 225 0.50 -22.08 -16.72
N ALA A 226 -0.30 -21.79 -15.70
CA ALA A 226 -0.94 -22.81 -14.87
C ALA A 226 -1.97 -23.61 -15.66
N ARG A 227 -2.78 -22.95 -16.52
CA ARG A 227 -3.73 -23.57 -17.43
C ARG A 227 -3.04 -24.49 -18.44
N ALA A 228 -1.86 -24.13 -18.90
CA ALA A 228 -1.02 -25.00 -19.73
C ALA A 228 -0.38 -26.18 -18.97
N GLY A 229 -0.60 -26.28 -17.64
CA GLY A 229 -0.05 -27.37 -16.81
C GLY A 229 1.46 -27.27 -16.55
N LEU A 230 2.03 -26.07 -16.68
CA LEU A 230 3.47 -25.85 -16.55
C LEU A 230 3.97 -25.89 -15.10
N GLY A 231 3.06 -25.82 -14.12
CA GLY A 231 3.40 -25.86 -12.71
C GLY A 231 2.23 -25.49 -11.82
N TRP A 232 2.50 -25.27 -10.55
CA TRP A 232 1.57 -24.73 -9.55
C TRP A 232 1.90 -23.26 -9.25
N THR A 233 0.90 -22.51 -8.80
CA THR A 233 1.06 -21.08 -8.49
C THR A 233 0.27 -20.68 -7.27
N THR A 234 0.56 -19.47 -6.75
CA THR A 234 -0.22 -18.81 -5.71
C THR A 234 -0.82 -17.56 -6.31
N LEU A 235 -2.15 -17.50 -6.34
CA LEU A 235 -2.90 -16.39 -6.93
C LEU A 235 -4.03 -15.94 -5.99
N PRO A 236 -4.46 -14.68 -6.06
CA PRO A 236 -5.72 -14.25 -5.45
C PRO A 236 -6.87 -15.10 -5.99
N ARG A 237 -7.65 -15.69 -5.10
CA ARG A 237 -8.75 -16.61 -5.46
C ARG A 237 -9.75 -15.95 -6.42
N GLN A 238 -9.99 -14.65 -6.29
CA GLN A 238 -10.90 -13.90 -7.18
C GLN A 238 -10.54 -13.99 -8.66
N LEU A 239 -9.26 -14.15 -8.99
CA LEU A 239 -8.82 -14.21 -10.39
C LEU A 239 -9.17 -15.53 -11.07
N MET A 240 -9.51 -16.56 -10.31
CA MET A 240 -9.67 -17.93 -10.83
C MET A 240 -10.95 -18.61 -10.31
N LEU A 241 -11.95 -17.82 -9.89
CA LEU A 241 -13.21 -18.38 -9.41
C LEU A 241 -13.89 -19.29 -10.44
N ARG A 242 -13.88 -18.89 -11.71
CA ARG A 242 -14.49 -19.67 -12.80
C ARG A 242 -13.76 -20.99 -13.02
N GLU A 243 -12.44 -20.96 -12.97
CA GLU A 243 -11.58 -22.14 -13.16
C GLU A 243 -11.69 -23.11 -11.98
N LEU A 244 -11.87 -22.59 -10.77
CA LEU A 244 -12.13 -23.40 -9.58
C LEU A 244 -13.54 -24.00 -9.62
N GLU A 245 -14.55 -23.22 -9.99
CA GLU A 245 -15.94 -23.70 -10.11
C GLU A 245 -16.11 -24.74 -11.23
N SER A 246 -15.41 -24.56 -12.34
CA SER A 246 -15.43 -25.52 -13.45
C SER A 246 -14.60 -26.79 -13.18
N GLY A 247 -13.77 -26.79 -12.15
CA GLY A 247 -12.82 -27.85 -11.85
C GLY A 247 -11.59 -27.90 -12.75
N GLU A 248 -11.36 -26.86 -13.58
CA GLU A 248 -10.13 -26.73 -14.37
C GLU A 248 -8.91 -26.61 -13.47
N PHE A 249 -9.03 -25.83 -12.39
CA PHE A 249 -8.04 -25.76 -11.32
C PHE A 249 -8.54 -26.40 -10.03
N VAL A 250 -7.56 -26.89 -9.27
CA VAL A 250 -7.76 -27.43 -7.93
C VAL A 250 -6.96 -26.61 -6.93
N GLU A 251 -7.61 -26.19 -5.86
CA GLU A 251 -6.92 -25.57 -4.74
C GLU A 251 -6.18 -26.61 -3.91
N LEU A 252 -4.87 -26.43 -3.79
CA LEU A 252 -3.99 -27.37 -3.08
C LEU A 252 -4.15 -27.20 -1.56
N GLN A 253 -4.54 -28.26 -0.88
CA GLN A 253 -4.64 -28.29 0.57
C GLN A 253 -3.26 -28.54 1.17
N LEU A 254 -2.73 -27.57 1.94
CA LEU A 254 -1.43 -27.73 2.58
C LEU A 254 -1.56 -28.54 3.88
N ALA A 255 -0.73 -29.55 4.05
CA ALA A 255 -0.69 -30.37 5.27
C ALA A 255 -0.38 -29.53 6.52
N ALA A 256 0.43 -28.49 6.37
CA ALA A 256 0.78 -27.59 7.48
C ALA A 256 -0.34 -26.61 7.85
N TYR A 257 -1.28 -26.34 6.95
CA TYR A 257 -2.37 -25.35 7.12
C TYR A 257 -3.72 -25.92 6.63
N PRO A 258 -4.23 -27.02 7.21
CA PRO A 258 -5.38 -27.73 6.65
C PRO A 258 -6.71 -27.00 6.78
N HIS A 259 -6.79 -25.98 7.64
CA HIS A 259 -8.04 -25.29 7.99
C HIS A 259 -7.97 -23.77 7.86
N THR A 260 -6.91 -23.25 7.25
CA THR A 260 -6.66 -21.81 7.24
C THR A 260 -6.58 -21.30 5.79
N ASP A 261 -7.41 -20.32 5.45
CA ASP A 261 -7.23 -19.51 4.26
C ASP A 261 -6.04 -18.57 4.46
N TRP A 262 -5.24 -18.40 3.42
CA TRP A 262 -4.13 -17.44 3.48
C TRP A 262 -4.63 -16.04 3.16
N LEU A 263 -4.92 -15.28 4.20
CA LEU A 263 -5.45 -13.93 4.12
C LEU A 263 -4.31 -12.91 4.02
N VAL A 264 -4.39 -12.05 3.01
CA VAL A 264 -3.48 -10.91 2.83
C VAL A 264 -4.28 -9.63 2.84
N GLY A 265 -3.89 -8.66 3.67
CA GLY A 265 -4.51 -7.34 3.74
C GLY A 265 -4.34 -6.57 2.43
N VAL A 266 -5.27 -5.68 2.15
CA VAL A 266 -5.21 -4.72 1.05
C VAL A 266 -5.30 -3.33 1.62
N ASP A 267 -4.33 -2.49 1.30
CA ASP A 267 -4.22 -1.12 1.77
C ASP A 267 -4.36 -0.13 0.62
N LEU A 268 -5.11 0.94 0.87
CA LEU A 268 -5.04 2.19 0.12
C LEU A 268 -3.90 3.02 0.73
N ILE A 269 -3.05 3.59 -0.12
CA ILE A 269 -1.84 4.32 0.27
C ILE A 269 -1.85 5.68 -0.45
N TRP A 270 -1.44 6.75 0.25
CA TRP A 270 -1.38 8.11 -0.30
C TRP A 270 -0.24 8.93 0.31
N PRO A 271 0.28 9.96 -0.39
CA PRO A 271 1.28 10.87 0.17
C PRO A 271 0.64 11.81 1.19
N LYS A 272 1.20 11.92 2.41
CA LYS A 272 0.72 12.83 3.48
C LYS A 272 1.08 14.29 3.23
N ALA A 273 2.18 14.54 2.56
CA ALA A 273 2.71 15.89 2.37
C ALA A 273 2.29 16.55 1.05
N ARG A 274 1.34 15.96 0.32
CA ARG A 274 0.84 16.48 -0.96
C ARG A 274 -0.64 16.80 -0.88
N VAL A 275 -1.02 17.99 -1.31
CA VAL A 275 -2.42 18.37 -1.48
C VAL A 275 -2.97 17.58 -2.68
N LEU A 276 -3.96 16.75 -2.44
CA LEU A 276 -4.71 16.07 -3.50
C LEU A 276 -5.81 17.00 -3.98
N GLY A 277 -6.01 17.09 -5.30
CA GLY A 277 -7.12 17.84 -5.86
C GLY A 277 -8.46 17.13 -5.67
N LYS A 278 -9.52 17.74 -6.18
CA LYS A 278 -10.93 17.34 -5.97
C LYS A 278 -11.19 15.91 -6.39
N ALA A 279 -10.75 15.50 -7.56
CA ALA A 279 -11.01 14.17 -8.10
C ALA A 279 -10.19 13.09 -7.37
N ALA A 280 -8.90 13.35 -7.08
CA ALA A 280 -8.05 12.42 -6.32
C ALA A 280 -8.55 12.25 -4.88
N MET A 281 -8.98 13.32 -4.22
CA MET A 281 -9.55 13.27 -2.87
C MET A 281 -10.88 12.49 -2.85
N TRP A 282 -11.73 12.71 -3.85
CA TRP A 282 -12.97 11.95 -3.97
C TRP A 282 -12.69 10.45 -4.17
N LEU A 283 -11.75 10.12 -5.07
CA LEU A 283 -11.36 8.74 -5.32
C LEU A 283 -10.76 8.09 -4.07
N LYS A 284 -9.89 8.81 -3.33
CA LYS A 284 -9.36 8.36 -2.03
C LYS A 284 -10.48 7.99 -1.07
N ARG A 285 -11.47 8.88 -0.87
CA ARG A 285 -12.62 8.65 0.02
C ARG A 285 -13.49 7.48 -0.45
N ARG A 286 -13.71 7.39 -1.76
CA ARG A 286 -14.50 6.30 -2.34
C ARG A 286 -13.83 4.94 -2.16
N LEU A 287 -12.49 4.89 -2.33
CA LEU A 287 -11.70 3.69 -2.07
C LEU A 287 -11.65 3.35 -0.58
N GLN A 288 -11.52 4.34 0.31
CA GLN A 288 -11.60 4.12 1.77
C GLN A 288 -12.94 3.53 2.22
N ALA A 289 -14.04 3.95 1.57
CA ALA A 289 -15.38 3.42 1.84
C ALA A 289 -15.63 2.07 1.12
N HIS A 290 -14.76 1.69 0.17
CA HIS A 290 -14.90 0.45 -0.58
C HIS A 290 -14.29 -0.71 0.20
N LYS A 291 -15.10 -1.70 0.53
CA LYS A 291 -14.63 -2.90 1.23
C LYS A 291 -14.20 -3.96 0.23
N VAL A 292 -12.92 -4.28 0.23
CA VAL A 292 -12.40 -5.45 -0.46
C VAL A 292 -12.72 -6.67 0.39
N SER A 293 -13.60 -7.54 -0.10
CA SER A 293 -14.02 -8.74 0.61
C SER A 293 -14.02 -9.93 -0.33
N GLU A 294 -13.61 -11.06 0.19
CA GLU A 294 -13.81 -12.37 -0.44
C GLU A 294 -14.72 -13.24 0.42
N ARG A 295 -15.30 -14.26 -0.19
CA ARG A 295 -15.98 -15.32 0.54
C ARG A 295 -14.96 -16.39 0.89
N ASP A 296 -15.01 -16.90 2.12
CA ASP A 296 -14.24 -18.06 2.53
C ASP A 296 -14.68 -19.32 1.75
N ARG A 297 -14.02 -20.45 2.01
CA ARG A 297 -14.38 -21.76 1.38
C ARG A 297 -15.80 -22.21 1.70
N ASN A 298 -16.40 -21.66 2.76
CA ASN A 298 -17.76 -21.99 3.20
C ASN A 298 -18.80 -20.98 2.66
N GLY A 299 -18.39 -20.02 1.83
CA GLY A 299 -19.26 -19.00 1.25
C GLY A 299 -19.56 -17.81 2.17
N ASN A 300 -18.95 -17.74 3.36
CA ASN A 300 -19.12 -16.63 4.29
C ASN A 300 -18.23 -15.45 3.85
N ALA A 301 -18.76 -14.23 3.94
CA ALA A 301 -17.93 -13.05 3.74
C ALA A 301 -16.81 -13.02 4.79
N THR A 302 -15.56 -12.85 4.35
CA THR A 302 -14.44 -12.64 5.27
C THR A 302 -14.67 -11.31 5.99
N THR A 303 -15.33 -11.37 7.14
CA THR A 303 -15.48 -10.24 8.05
C THR A 303 -14.22 -10.05 8.87
N LEU A 304 -13.86 -8.79 9.10
CA LEU A 304 -12.86 -8.37 10.10
C LEU A 304 -13.30 -8.81 11.48
#